data_5662fc515a827c9035c0e2e4d3502ff5
#
_entry.id   5662fc515a827c9035c0e2e4d3502ff5
#
_cell.length_a   1.000
_cell.length_b   1.000
_cell.length_c   1.000
_cell.angle_alpha   90.00
_cell.angle_beta   90.00
_cell.angle_gamma   90.00
#
_symmetry.space_group_name_H-M   'P 1'
#
loop_
_entity.id
_entity.type
_entity.pdbx_description
1 polymer ?
#
loop_
_entity_poly.entity_id
_entity_poly.type
_entity_poly.pdbx_seq_one_letter_code
_entity_poly.pdbx_strand_id
1 'polypeptide(L)'
;MSGVFDESRLDDEEALALADIVLRPMAEAGARVRREAGVAAEAIEAAVSAAAGEARPRAVVAAGPDSRLLRAVLEPWCPVPFVAWPGPSLPGWAGALDLVVVLAPEGSDSGTASAVAEAVRRG
;
A
#
# COMPACT_ATOMS: atom_id res chain seq x y z
N MET A 1 -3.21 -9.94 33.66
CA MET A 1 -4.45 -9.21 34.03
C MET A 1 -5.41 -9.32 32.86
N SER A 2 -6.39 -10.20 32.96
CA SER A 2 -7.49 -10.27 31.99
C SER A 2 -8.38 -9.08 32.27
N GLY A 3 -8.26 -8.00 31.48
CA GLY A 3 -9.22 -6.91 31.51
C GLY A 3 -10.55 -7.49 31.02
N VAL A 4 -11.52 -7.57 31.91
CA VAL A 4 -12.89 -7.89 31.53
C VAL A 4 -13.35 -6.76 30.64
N PHE A 5 -13.61 -7.07 29.37
CA PHE A 5 -14.18 -6.12 28.43
C PHE A 5 -15.59 -5.76 28.90
N ASP A 6 -15.86 -4.49 29.09
CA ASP A 6 -17.17 -3.99 29.52
C ASP A 6 -18.08 -3.77 28.30
N GLU A 7 -18.88 -4.78 27.99
CA GLU A 7 -19.81 -4.75 26.85
C GLU A 7 -21.00 -3.81 27.08
N SER A 8 -21.27 -3.37 28.33
CA SER A 8 -22.39 -2.49 28.62
C SER A 8 -22.30 -1.12 27.91
N ARG A 9 -21.08 -0.73 27.51
CA ARG A 9 -20.84 0.52 26.79
C ARG A 9 -21.12 0.43 25.27
N LEU A 10 -21.37 -0.74 24.75
CA LEU A 10 -21.67 -0.91 23.32
C LEU A 10 -23.04 -0.32 22.92
N ASP A 11 -23.97 -0.21 23.89
CA ASP A 11 -25.29 0.38 23.70
C ASP A 11 -25.42 1.78 24.33
N ASP A 12 -24.32 2.33 24.85
CA ASP A 12 -24.26 3.66 25.45
C ASP A 12 -24.09 4.72 24.35
N GLU A 13 -25.15 5.49 24.06
CA GLU A 13 -25.16 6.50 23.01
C GLU A 13 -24.10 7.60 23.23
N GLU A 14 -23.81 7.98 24.48
CA GLU A 14 -22.80 9.00 24.79
C GLU A 14 -21.39 8.46 24.53
N ALA A 15 -21.12 7.22 24.93
CA ALA A 15 -19.85 6.55 24.66
C ALA A 15 -19.61 6.35 23.16
N LEU A 16 -20.67 5.95 22.42
CA LEU A 16 -20.60 5.79 20.96
C LEU A 16 -20.39 7.13 20.25
N ALA A 17 -21.03 8.21 20.71
CA ALA A 17 -20.82 9.55 20.14
C ALA A 17 -19.39 10.04 20.31
N LEU A 18 -18.76 9.79 21.47
CA LEU A 18 -17.34 10.10 21.70
C LEU A 18 -16.40 9.28 20.83
N ALA A 19 -16.77 8.04 20.55
CA ALA A 19 -15.98 7.14 19.70
C ALA A 19 -16.23 7.30 18.18
N ASP A 20 -17.24 8.08 17.77
CA ASP A 20 -17.68 8.19 16.37
C ASP A 20 -16.55 8.60 15.41
N ILE A 21 -15.64 9.45 15.84
CA ILE A 21 -14.47 9.88 15.05
C ILE A 21 -13.59 8.70 14.61
N VAL A 22 -13.59 7.61 15.38
CA VAL A 22 -12.84 6.39 15.05
C VAL A 22 -13.75 5.36 14.38
N LEU A 23 -14.96 5.16 14.90
CA LEU A 23 -15.88 4.12 14.44
C LEU A 23 -16.41 4.39 13.03
N ARG A 24 -16.72 5.63 12.69
CA ARG A 24 -17.24 6.00 11.36
C ARG A 24 -16.29 5.66 10.23
N PRO A 25 -14.99 6.05 10.26
CA PRO A 25 -14.03 5.65 9.23
C PRO A 25 -13.85 4.13 9.12
N MET A 26 -13.96 3.40 10.23
CA MET A 26 -13.89 1.94 10.22
C MET A 26 -15.11 1.32 9.53
N ALA A 27 -16.32 1.80 9.85
CA ALA A 27 -17.56 1.34 9.22
C ALA A 27 -17.57 1.62 7.71
N GLU A 28 -16.99 2.74 7.28
CA GLU A 28 -16.91 3.15 5.87
C GLU A 28 -15.76 2.48 5.10
N ALA A 29 -14.83 1.81 5.78
CA ALA A 29 -13.60 1.29 5.17
C ALA A 29 -13.88 0.35 3.97
N GLY A 30 -14.83 -0.56 4.10
CA GLY A 30 -15.18 -1.48 3.02
C GLY A 30 -15.78 -0.78 1.78
N ALA A 31 -16.61 0.23 1.98
CA ALA A 31 -17.16 1.03 0.88
C ALA A 31 -16.07 1.87 0.20
N ARG A 32 -15.13 2.39 0.99
CA ARG A 32 -13.97 3.13 0.48
C ARG A 32 -13.08 2.24 -0.38
N VAL A 33 -12.72 1.05 0.09
CA VAL A 33 -11.91 0.09 -0.67
C VAL A 33 -12.57 -0.24 -2.01
N ARG A 34 -13.88 -0.52 -2.02
CA ARG A 34 -14.59 -0.82 -3.27
C ARG A 34 -14.59 0.36 -4.24
N ARG A 35 -14.77 1.58 -3.74
CA ARG A 35 -14.75 2.79 -4.56
C ARG A 35 -13.36 3.03 -5.16
N GLU A 36 -12.33 2.98 -4.34
CA GLU A 36 -10.95 3.18 -4.78
C GLU A 36 -10.48 2.08 -5.74
N ALA A 37 -10.89 0.84 -5.53
CA ALA A 37 -10.63 -0.26 -6.47
C ALA A 37 -11.25 0.02 -7.84
N GLY A 38 -12.47 0.58 -7.89
CA GLY A 38 -13.11 1.00 -9.13
C GLY A 38 -12.34 2.11 -9.85
N VAL A 39 -11.89 3.12 -9.12
CA VAL A 39 -11.10 4.23 -9.67
C VAL A 39 -9.72 3.73 -10.16
N ALA A 40 -9.10 2.82 -9.43
CA ALA A 40 -7.78 2.28 -9.79
C ALA A 40 -7.82 1.31 -10.98
N ALA A 41 -8.98 0.70 -11.29
CA ALA A 41 -9.09 -0.34 -12.32
C ALA A 41 -8.59 0.14 -13.68
N GLU A 42 -8.96 1.34 -14.13
CA GLU A 42 -8.52 1.90 -15.41
C GLU A 42 -7.01 2.15 -15.44
N ALA A 43 -6.44 2.66 -14.36
CA ALA A 43 -5.01 2.91 -14.25
C ALA A 43 -4.20 1.60 -14.26
N ILE A 44 -4.71 0.56 -13.59
CA ILE A 44 -4.10 -0.77 -13.57
C ILE A 44 -4.15 -1.39 -14.96
N GLU A 45 -5.29 -1.32 -15.64
CA GLU A 45 -5.45 -1.84 -17.01
C GLU A 45 -4.51 -1.13 -17.99
N ALA A 46 -4.40 0.19 -17.89
CA ALA A 46 -3.48 0.97 -18.70
C ALA A 46 -2.02 0.58 -18.45
N ALA A 47 -1.62 0.39 -17.18
CA ALA A 47 -0.28 -0.04 -16.82
C ALA A 47 0.04 -1.46 -17.33
N VAL A 48 -0.90 -2.40 -17.20
CA VAL A 48 -0.76 -3.77 -17.72
C VAL A 48 -0.64 -3.76 -19.24
N SER A 49 -1.44 -2.95 -19.93
CA SER A 49 -1.39 -2.82 -21.39
C SER A 49 -0.08 -2.19 -21.86
N ALA A 50 0.44 -1.20 -21.16
CA ALA A 50 1.72 -0.58 -21.46
C ALA A 50 2.90 -1.56 -21.29
N ALA A 51 2.82 -2.44 -20.30
CA ALA A 51 3.82 -3.47 -20.04
C ALA A 51 3.66 -4.72 -20.95
N ALA A 52 2.61 -4.77 -21.78
CA ALA A 52 2.37 -5.91 -22.66
C ALA A 52 3.49 -6.02 -23.71
N GLY A 53 4.22 -7.13 -23.65
CA GLY A 53 5.37 -7.38 -24.52
C GLY A 53 6.74 -7.09 -23.88
N GLU A 54 6.77 -6.51 -22.70
CA GLU A 54 7.99 -6.38 -21.92
C GLU A 54 8.38 -7.70 -21.25
N ALA A 55 9.65 -7.88 -21.00
CA ALA A 55 10.15 -9.04 -20.26
C ALA A 55 9.65 -8.96 -18.80
N ARG A 56 9.37 -10.14 -18.21
CA ARG A 56 9.05 -10.21 -16.80
C ARG A 56 10.13 -9.56 -15.95
N PRO A 57 9.79 -8.70 -14.98
CA PRO A 57 10.79 -8.10 -14.11
C PRO A 57 11.55 -9.17 -13.31
N ARG A 58 12.81 -8.91 -12.99
CA ARG A 58 13.65 -9.79 -12.18
C ARG A 58 13.14 -9.86 -10.73
N ALA A 59 12.66 -8.75 -10.20
CA ALA A 59 12.09 -8.64 -8.87
C ALA A 59 11.08 -7.49 -8.82
N VAL A 60 10.19 -7.53 -7.82
CA VAL A 60 9.33 -6.40 -7.45
C VAL A 60 9.85 -5.79 -6.15
N VAL A 61 10.11 -4.49 -6.16
CA VAL A 61 10.52 -3.73 -4.98
C VAL A 61 9.40 -2.78 -4.61
N ALA A 62 8.74 -3.04 -3.48
CA ALA A 62 7.79 -2.12 -2.89
C ALA A 62 8.51 -1.18 -1.93
N ALA A 63 8.55 0.10 -2.24
CA ALA A 63 9.19 1.14 -1.43
C ALA A 63 8.15 1.99 -0.70
N GLY A 64 8.47 2.39 0.53
CA GLY A 64 7.62 3.22 1.36
C GLY A 64 7.14 2.54 2.64
N PRO A 65 6.48 3.28 3.54
CA PRO A 65 6.16 2.81 4.90
C PRO A 65 5.28 1.56 4.92
N ASP A 66 4.31 1.46 4.00
CA ASP A 66 3.34 0.34 3.94
C ASP A 66 3.82 -0.84 3.08
N SER A 67 5.07 -0.82 2.63
CA SER A 67 5.64 -1.85 1.74
C SER A 67 5.57 -3.26 2.31
N ARG A 68 5.68 -3.41 3.63
CA ARG A 68 5.57 -4.71 4.30
C ARG A 68 4.17 -5.29 4.23
N LEU A 69 3.14 -4.44 4.35
CA LEU A 69 1.75 -4.86 4.20
C LEU A 69 1.48 -5.30 2.76
N LEU A 70 1.92 -4.50 1.79
CA LEU A 70 1.77 -4.86 0.38
C LEU A 70 2.47 -6.18 0.06
N ARG A 71 3.69 -6.38 0.56
CA ARG A 71 4.40 -7.65 0.44
C ARG A 71 3.61 -8.82 1.02
N ALA A 72 3.09 -8.68 2.24
CA ALA A 72 2.34 -9.74 2.90
C ALA A 72 1.11 -10.19 2.10
N VAL A 73 0.47 -9.26 1.38
CA VAL A 73 -0.71 -9.55 0.55
C VAL A 73 -0.34 -10.14 -0.80
N LEU A 74 0.68 -9.61 -1.47
CA LEU A 74 0.96 -9.93 -2.88
C LEU A 74 2.06 -10.99 -3.08
N GLU A 75 3.01 -11.13 -2.15
CA GLU A 75 4.12 -12.08 -2.29
C GLU A 75 3.67 -13.53 -2.56
N PRO A 76 2.60 -14.07 -1.93
CA PRO A 76 2.16 -15.44 -2.21
C PRO A 76 1.72 -15.69 -3.65
N TRP A 77 1.36 -14.64 -4.37
CA TRP A 77 0.86 -14.71 -5.76
C TRP A 77 1.88 -14.19 -6.77
N CYS A 78 2.96 -13.57 -6.31
CA CYS A 78 3.95 -12.95 -7.17
C CYS A 78 4.88 -14.00 -7.77
N PRO A 79 5.02 -14.07 -9.12
CA PRO A 79 5.84 -15.08 -9.78
C PRO A 79 7.36 -14.75 -9.77
N VAL A 80 7.74 -13.63 -9.16
CA VAL A 80 9.14 -13.18 -8.98
C VAL A 80 9.36 -12.76 -7.54
N PRO A 81 10.61 -12.65 -7.07
CA PRO A 81 10.90 -12.18 -5.72
C PRO A 81 10.23 -10.84 -5.43
N PHE A 82 9.57 -10.74 -4.28
CA PHE A 82 8.92 -9.52 -3.81
C PHE A 82 9.65 -8.98 -2.58
N VAL A 83 10.18 -7.77 -2.66
CA VAL A 83 10.97 -7.14 -1.60
C VAL A 83 10.24 -5.93 -1.04
N ALA A 84 10.04 -5.90 0.27
CA ALA A 84 9.56 -4.71 0.98
C ALA A 84 10.73 -3.85 1.42
N TRP A 85 10.73 -2.59 1.01
CA TRP A 85 11.76 -1.61 1.35
C TRP A 85 11.14 -0.37 2.00
N PRO A 86 10.99 -0.34 3.33
CA PRO A 86 10.31 0.77 4.01
C PRO A 86 11.15 2.05 4.15
N GLY A 87 12.40 2.01 3.76
CA GLY A 87 13.30 3.16 3.84
C GLY A 87 13.08 4.19 2.72
N PRO A 88 13.70 5.38 2.85
CA PRO A 88 13.48 6.50 1.92
C PRO A 88 14.23 6.35 0.57
N SER A 89 15.11 5.37 0.46
CA SER A 89 15.90 5.10 -0.76
C SER A 89 15.50 3.75 -1.36
N LEU A 90 16.18 3.31 -2.40
CA LEU A 90 16.02 1.98 -2.97
C LEU A 90 17.21 1.08 -2.60
N PRO A 91 17.04 -0.26 -2.62
CA PRO A 91 18.17 -1.18 -2.49
C PRO A 91 19.24 -0.89 -3.56
N GLY A 92 20.52 -1.03 -3.21
CA GLY A 92 21.62 -0.75 -4.13
C GLY A 92 21.61 -1.59 -5.40
N TRP A 93 21.01 -2.76 -5.38
CA TRP A 93 20.90 -3.70 -6.50
C TRP A 93 19.68 -3.45 -7.41
N ALA A 94 18.71 -2.64 -6.99
CA ALA A 94 17.53 -2.33 -7.80
C ALA A 94 17.91 -1.46 -9.01
N GLY A 95 17.38 -1.81 -10.16
CA GLY A 95 17.69 -1.15 -11.44
C GLY A 95 16.68 -1.47 -12.53
N ALA A 96 17.03 -1.19 -13.77
CA ALA A 96 16.16 -1.26 -14.95
C ALA A 96 15.46 -2.62 -15.22
N LEU A 97 15.94 -3.69 -14.59
CA LEU A 97 15.30 -5.02 -14.73
C LEU A 97 14.28 -5.31 -13.62
N ASP A 98 14.07 -4.40 -12.70
CA ASP A 98 13.18 -4.58 -11.57
C ASP A 98 11.95 -3.67 -11.70
N LEU A 99 10.82 -4.11 -11.19
CA LEU A 99 9.64 -3.27 -11.05
C LEU A 99 9.65 -2.60 -9.68
N VAL A 100 9.69 -1.28 -9.66
CA VAL A 100 9.61 -0.49 -8.42
C VAL A 100 8.20 0.07 -8.25
N VAL A 101 7.57 -0.28 -7.13
CA VAL A 101 6.27 0.25 -6.72
C VAL A 101 6.47 1.13 -5.51
N VAL A 102 6.26 2.43 -5.65
CA VAL A 102 6.40 3.40 -4.55
C VAL A 102 5.04 3.66 -3.92
N LEU A 103 4.94 3.44 -2.60
CA LEU A 103 3.74 3.69 -1.82
C LEU A 103 3.82 5.07 -1.18
N ALA A 104 2.85 5.92 -1.49
CA ALA A 104 2.78 7.31 -1.06
C ALA A 104 1.45 7.59 -0.36
N PRO A 105 1.24 7.11 0.88
CA PRO A 105 -0.05 7.26 1.57
C PRO A 105 -0.46 8.71 1.77
N GLU A 106 0.50 9.62 1.91
CA GLU A 106 0.27 11.06 2.06
C GLU A 106 0.52 11.85 0.77
N GLY A 107 0.94 11.19 -0.30
CA GLY A 107 1.07 11.74 -1.65
C GLY A 107 2.27 12.64 -1.91
N SER A 108 2.95 13.19 -0.90
CA SER A 108 3.97 14.23 -1.12
C SER A 108 5.11 14.29 -0.08
N ASP A 109 5.37 13.22 0.64
CA ASP A 109 6.51 13.20 1.56
C ASP A 109 7.85 13.16 0.81
N SER A 110 8.90 13.70 1.43
CA SER A 110 10.24 13.79 0.83
C SER A 110 10.89 12.42 0.58
N GLY A 111 10.57 11.42 1.39
CA GLY A 111 11.07 10.05 1.23
C GLY A 111 10.51 9.40 -0.03
N THR A 112 9.21 9.53 -0.25
CA THR A 112 8.53 9.05 -1.47
C THR A 112 9.07 9.74 -2.71
N ALA A 113 9.19 11.07 -2.69
CA ALA A 113 9.75 11.83 -3.82
C ALA A 113 11.19 11.40 -4.14
N SER A 114 12.01 11.14 -3.12
CA SER A 114 13.38 10.65 -3.26
C SER A 114 13.41 9.24 -3.88
N ALA A 115 12.54 8.34 -3.43
CA ALA A 115 12.47 6.97 -3.97
C ALA A 115 12.05 6.97 -5.46
N VAL A 116 11.08 7.80 -5.83
CA VAL A 116 10.66 7.96 -7.25
C VAL A 116 11.79 8.52 -8.09
N ALA A 117 12.45 9.60 -7.64
CA ALA A 117 13.56 10.19 -8.35
C ALA A 117 14.74 9.21 -8.53
N GLU A 118 14.99 8.38 -7.53
CA GLU A 118 16.03 7.35 -7.59
C GLU A 118 15.65 6.22 -8.56
N ALA A 119 14.40 5.76 -8.55
CA ALA A 119 13.89 4.77 -9.49
C ALA A 119 14.05 5.24 -10.94
N VAL A 120 13.62 6.47 -11.23
CA VAL A 120 13.73 7.08 -12.57
C VAL A 120 15.20 7.19 -13.03
N ARG A 121 16.15 7.52 -12.13
CA ARG A 121 17.57 7.61 -12.49
C ARG A 121 18.19 6.25 -12.80
N ARG A 122 17.65 5.18 -12.26
CA ARG A 122 18.19 3.81 -12.43
C ARG A 122 17.55 3.05 -13.62
N GLY A 123 16.57 3.65 -14.28
CA GLY A 123 15.83 3.08 -15.40
C GLY A 123 14.62 2.30 -14.94
#